data_8ce565d74a56cb67cc99f6e5c29595b0
#
_entry.id   8ce565d74a56cb67cc99f6e5c29595b0
#
_cell.length_a   1.000
_cell.length_b   1.000
_cell.length_c   1.000
_cell.angle_alpha   90.00
_cell.angle_beta   90.00
_cell.angle_gamma   90.00
#
_symmetry.space_group_name_H-M   'P 1'
#
loop_
_entity.id
_entity.type
_entity.pdbx_description
1 polymer ?
#
loop_
_entity_poly.entity_id
_entity_poly.type
_entity_poly.pdbx_seq_one_letter_code
_entity_poly.pdbx_strand_id
1 'polypeptide(L)'
;MANVLIAGATGAMGQKAVDLVNSMVNMKITAVLAPHLDAADREQYHLNENVKVFNSLTAVDPKVADIWLDFTVPSAVYENIKYALNNGLLPVVGTTGLTDEQEQELIKLSESKHLGGLIAPNFGMSAILLMKFAQEAAKYFPDVEVIEMHHADKKDAPSGTALSTAKLIDQVREPHERNPD
;
A
#
# COMPACT_ATOMS: atom_id res chain seq x y z
N MET A 1 -22.78 -1.70 2.22
CA MET A 1 -21.71 -2.69 1.95
C MET A 1 -20.82 -2.07 0.90
N ALA A 2 -19.55 -1.87 1.20
CA ALA A 2 -18.60 -1.26 0.25
C ALA A 2 -18.13 -2.29 -0.78
N ASN A 3 -18.05 -1.88 -2.04
CA ASN A 3 -17.55 -2.69 -3.14
C ASN A 3 -16.04 -2.46 -3.27
N VAL A 4 -15.25 -3.52 -3.32
CA VAL A 4 -13.79 -3.45 -3.36
C VAL A 4 -13.26 -4.04 -4.66
N LEU A 5 -12.41 -3.29 -5.35
CA LEU A 5 -11.54 -3.80 -6.38
C LEU A 5 -10.15 -4.04 -5.77
N ILE A 6 -9.58 -5.23 -5.97
CA ILE A 6 -8.23 -5.56 -5.52
C ILE A 6 -7.31 -5.66 -6.73
N ALA A 7 -6.36 -4.73 -6.83
CA ALA A 7 -5.28 -4.80 -7.80
C ALA A 7 -4.12 -5.61 -7.23
N GLY A 8 -3.63 -6.60 -7.99
CA GLY A 8 -2.59 -7.53 -7.56
C GLY A 8 -3.09 -8.68 -6.68
N ALA A 9 -4.36 -9.09 -6.86
CA ALA A 9 -5.02 -10.14 -6.07
C ALA A 9 -4.28 -11.49 -6.05
N THR A 10 -3.46 -11.79 -7.03
CA THR A 10 -2.70 -13.06 -7.14
C THR A 10 -1.37 -13.06 -6.38
N GLY A 11 -0.91 -11.89 -5.92
CA GLY A 11 0.31 -11.75 -5.13
C GLY A 11 0.10 -12.14 -3.65
N ALA A 12 1.21 -12.35 -2.91
CA ALA A 12 1.15 -12.78 -1.51
C ALA A 12 0.34 -11.84 -0.60
N MET A 13 0.47 -10.53 -0.76
CA MET A 13 -0.33 -9.55 -0.01
C MET A 13 -1.75 -9.43 -0.55
N GLY A 14 -1.92 -9.52 -1.89
CA GLY A 14 -3.23 -9.51 -2.52
C GLY A 14 -4.12 -10.66 -2.04
N GLN A 15 -3.57 -11.86 -1.89
CA GLN A 15 -4.28 -13.02 -1.34
C GLN A 15 -4.76 -12.78 0.10
N LYS A 16 -3.89 -12.22 0.95
CA LYS A 16 -4.29 -11.85 2.32
C LYS A 16 -5.41 -10.80 2.33
N ALA A 17 -5.37 -9.87 1.38
CA ALA A 17 -6.44 -8.89 1.21
C ALA A 17 -7.74 -9.53 0.74
N VAL A 18 -7.69 -10.49 -0.18
CA VAL A 18 -8.85 -11.29 -0.61
C VAL A 18 -9.47 -12.01 0.58
N ASP A 19 -8.67 -12.75 1.37
CA ASP A 19 -9.15 -13.48 2.54
C ASP A 19 -9.75 -12.52 3.59
N LEU A 20 -9.10 -11.39 3.83
CA LEU A 20 -9.59 -10.38 4.77
C LEU A 20 -10.94 -9.82 4.34
N VAL A 21 -11.06 -9.34 3.10
CA VAL A 21 -12.31 -8.75 2.61
C VAL A 21 -13.44 -9.79 2.59
N ASN A 22 -13.15 -11.04 2.22
CA ASN A 22 -14.12 -12.13 2.26
C ASN A 22 -14.62 -12.43 3.68
N SER A 23 -13.82 -12.16 4.72
CA SER A 23 -14.21 -12.32 6.13
C SER A 23 -15.05 -11.16 6.68
N MET A 24 -15.12 -10.04 5.98
CA MET A 24 -15.81 -8.82 6.44
C MET A 24 -17.27 -8.79 6.00
N VAL A 25 -18.17 -8.48 6.94
CA VAL A 25 -19.63 -8.42 6.66
C VAL A 25 -20.06 -7.13 5.94
N ASN A 26 -19.24 -6.09 5.98
CA ASN A 26 -19.56 -4.75 5.45
C ASN A 26 -18.85 -4.41 4.12
N MET A 27 -18.05 -5.34 3.62
CA MET A 27 -17.32 -5.22 2.35
C MET A 27 -17.56 -6.45 1.48
N LYS A 28 -17.34 -6.30 0.18
CA LYS A 28 -17.32 -7.43 -0.76
C LYS A 28 -16.37 -7.14 -1.90
N ILE A 29 -15.69 -8.16 -2.38
CA ILE A 29 -14.88 -8.09 -3.60
C ILE A 29 -15.84 -8.12 -4.79
N THR A 30 -15.80 -7.09 -5.61
CA THR A 30 -16.59 -7.00 -6.85
C THR A 30 -15.73 -7.13 -8.09
N ALA A 31 -14.45 -6.80 -7.99
CA ALA A 31 -13.51 -6.91 -9.09
C ALA A 31 -12.09 -7.16 -8.61
N VAL A 32 -11.28 -7.69 -9.51
CA VAL A 32 -9.81 -7.75 -9.38
C VAL A 32 -9.14 -7.25 -10.64
N LEU A 33 -8.01 -6.57 -10.49
CA LEU A 33 -7.07 -6.27 -11.57
C LEU A 33 -5.87 -7.21 -11.41
N ALA A 34 -5.75 -8.20 -12.30
CA ALA A 34 -4.74 -9.23 -12.25
C ALA A 34 -4.38 -9.68 -13.68
N PRO A 35 -3.32 -9.10 -14.31
CA PRO A 35 -2.99 -9.29 -15.71
C PRO A 35 -2.82 -10.75 -16.18
N HIS A 36 -2.46 -11.64 -15.27
CA HIS A 36 -2.17 -13.04 -15.54
C HIS A 36 -3.20 -14.02 -14.95
N LEU A 37 -4.30 -13.49 -14.38
CA LEU A 37 -5.35 -14.35 -13.84
C LEU A 37 -6.32 -14.78 -14.96
N ASP A 38 -6.40 -16.09 -15.18
CA ASP A 38 -7.50 -16.63 -15.96
C ASP A 38 -8.79 -16.66 -15.10
N ALA A 39 -9.91 -16.36 -15.74
CA ALA A 39 -11.20 -16.42 -15.07
C ALA A 39 -11.56 -17.84 -14.57
N ALA A 40 -10.96 -18.86 -15.14
CA ALA A 40 -11.11 -20.25 -14.71
C ALA A 40 -10.40 -20.54 -13.35
N ASP A 41 -9.37 -19.76 -13.01
CA ASP A 41 -8.55 -19.98 -11.81
C ASP A 41 -9.06 -19.24 -10.58
N ARG A 42 -10.27 -18.63 -10.64
CA ARG A 42 -10.84 -17.84 -9.53
C ARG A 42 -10.86 -18.59 -8.20
N GLU A 43 -11.22 -19.86 -8.22
CA GLU A 43 -11.32 -20.69 -7.02
C GLU A 43 -9.98 -20.83 -6.29
N GLN A 44 -8.89 -20.98 -7.04
CA GLN A 44 -7.54 -21.02 -6.50
C GLN A 44 -7.20 -19.76 -5.69
N TYR A 45 -7.79 -18.63 -6.05
CA TYR A 45 -7.57 -17.33 -5.41
C TYR A 45 -8.73 -16.88 -4.51
N HIS A 46 -9.57 -17.82 -4.07
CA HIS A 46 -10.72 -17.58 -3.19
C HIS A 46 -11.68 -16.46 -3.69
N LEU A 47 -11.80 -16.32 -5.02
CA LEU A 47 -12.66 -15.34 -5.67
C LEU A 47 -13.98 -15.99 -6.09
N ASN A 48 -15.09 -15.37 -5.69
CA ASN A 48 -16.43 -15.81 -6.08
C ASN A 48 -16.67 -15.65 -7.59
N GLU A 49 -17.57 -16.43 -8.16
CA GLU A 49 -17.93 -16.42 -9.59
C GLU A 49 -18.34 -15.04 -10.11
N ASN A 50 -18.99 -14.24 -9.26
CA ASN A 50 -19.48 -12.90 -9.60
C ASN A 50 -18.37 -11.81 -9.61
N VAL A 51 -17.15 -12.12 -9.19
CA VAL A 51 -16.03 -11.17 -9.19
C VAL A 51 -15.58 -10.95 -10.64
N LYS A 52 -15.57 -9.70 -11.09
CA LYS A 52 -15.05 -9.35 -12.41
C LYS A 52 -13.52 -9.42 -12.42
N VAL A 53 -12.94 -10.06 -13.42
CA VAL A 53 -11.48 -10.13 -13.60
C VAL A 53 -11.10 -9.19 -14.75
N PHE A 54 -10.21 -8.25 -14.46
CA PHE A 54 -9.64 -7.34 -15.44
C PHE A 54 -8.15 -7.65 -15.62
N ASN A 55 -7.71 -7.77 -16.87
CA ASN A 55 -6.34 -8.11 -17.23
C ASN A 55 -5.49 -6.86 -17.57
N SER A 56 -6.11 -5.69 -17.65
CA SER A 56 -5.42 -4.42 -17.88
C SER A 56 -6.15 -3.27 -17.21
N LEU A 57 -5.42 -2.22 -16.87
CA LEU A 57 -5.97 -1.01 -16.26
C LEU A 57 -7.02 -0.36 -17.17
N THR A 58 -6.80 -0.36 -18.48
CA THR A 58 -7.70 0.23 -19.47
C THR A 58 -9.03 -0.53 -19.63
N ALA A 59 -9.07 -1.79 -19.21
CA ALA A 59 -10.30 -2.61 -19.26
C ALA A 59 -11.17 -2.43 -18.00
N VAL A 60 -10.65 -1.83 -16.94
CA VAL A 60 -11.39 -1.67 -15.68
C VAL A 60 -12.60 -0.77 -15.90
N ASP A 61 -13.77 -1.26 -15.48
CA ASP A 61 -14.97 -0.43 -15.35
C ASP A 61 -14.98 0.17 -13.90
N PRO A 62 -14.80 1.48 -13.74
CA PRO A 62 -14.72 2.08 -12.41
C PRO A 62 -16.01 1.99 -11.59
N LYS A 63 -17.14 1.75 -12.24
CA LYS A 63 -18.46 1.63 -11.58
C LYS A 63 -18.62 0.34 -10.77
N VAL A 64 -17.67 -0.59 -10.87
CA VAL A 64 -17.76 -1.87 -10.19
C VAL A 64 -17.36 -1.79 -8.71
N ALA A 65 -16.67 -0.73 -8.27
CA ALA A 65 -16.15 -0.61 -6.93
C ALA A 65 -16.26 0.81 -6.36
N ASP A 66 -16.17 0.91 -5.05
CA ASP A 66 -16.07 2.16 -4.29
C ASP A 66 -14.61 2.38 -3.83
N ILE A 67 -13.91 1.27 -3.54
CA ILE A 67 -12.55 1.25 -2.99
C ILE A 67 -11.62 0.52 -3.97
N TRP A 68 -10.45 1.13 -4.21
CA TRP A 68 -9.33 0.52 -4.93
C TRP A 68 -8.27 0.09 -3.92
N LEU A 69 -8.08 -1.21 -3.73
CA LEU A 69 -7.04 -1.75 -2.86
C LEU A 69 -5.86 -2.22 -3.72
N ASP A 70 -4.70 -1.59 -3.55
CA ASP A 70 -3.52 -1.83 -4.40
C ASP A 70 -2.40 -2.59 -3.68
N PHE A 71 -2.12 -3.80 -4.17
CA PHE A 71 -0.98 -4.64 -3.81
C PHE A 71 -0.25 -5.14 -5.06
N THR A 72 0.02 -4.23 -5.98
CA THR A 72 0.68 -4.53 -7.26
C THR A 72 2.21 -4.44 -7.16
N VAL A 73 2.83 -3.81 -8.14
CA VAL A 73 4.28 -3.63 -8.23
C VAL A 73 4.63 -2.15 -8.39
N PRO A 74 5.87 -1.73 -8.04
CA PRO A 74 6.30 -0.33 -8.14
C PRO A 74 6.06 0.32 -9.51
N SER A 75 6.20 -0.46 -10.59
CA SER A 75 6.01 0.03 -11.95
C SER A 75 4.55 0.31 -12.34
N ALA A 76 3.58 -0.19 -11.57
CA ALA A 76 2.15 -0.06 -11.89
C ALA A 76 1.42 0.90 -10.92
N VAL A 77 1.90 1.03 -9.70
CA VAL A 77 1.16 1.67 -8.60
C VAL A 77 0.76 3.12 -8.90
N TYR A 78 1.65 3.91 -9.48
CA TYR A 78 1.35 5.32 -9.79
C TYR A 78 0.16 5.46 -10.75
N GLU A 79 0.19 4.75 -11.88
CA GLU A 79 -0.89 4.81 -12.88
C GLU A 79 -2.20 4.23 -12.33
N ASN A 80 -2.13 3.18 -11.51
CA ASN A 80 -3.28 2.58 -10.85
C ASN A 80 -3.97 3.59 -9.93
N ILE A 81 -3.22 4.27 -9.06
CA ILE A 81 -3.80 5.24 -8.11
C ILE A 81 -4.36 6.45 -8.87
N LYS A 82 -3.61 6.94 -9.86
CA LYS A 82 -4.06 8.04 -10.72
C LYS A 82 -5.37 7.71 -11.44
N TYR A 83 -5.48 6.48 -11.96
CA TYR A 83 -6.73 5.98 -12.52
C TYR A 83 -7.85 5.95 -11.49
N ALA A 84 -7.61 5.37 -10.32
CA ALA A 84 -8.60 5.27 -9.25
C ALA A 84 -9.16 6.65 -8.86
N LEU A 85 -8.29 7.61 -8.56
CA LEU A 85 -8.67 8.97 -8.20
C LEU A 85 -9.43 9.69 -9.32
N ASN A 86 -9.01 9.55 -10.59
CA ASN A 86 -9.70 10.17 -11.70
C ASN A 86 -11.11 9.62 -11.94
N ASN A 87 -11.37 8.41 -11.47
CA ASN A 87 -12.65 7.74 -11.61
C ASN A 87 -13.48 7.67 -10.32
N GLY A 88 -13.10 8.41 -9.27
CA GLY A 88 -13.89 8.53 -8.04
C GLY A 88 -13.75 7.35 -7.08
N LEU A 89 -12.76 6.47 -7.28
CA LEU A 89 -12.46 5.36 -6.38
C LEU A 89 -11.54 5.82 -5.25
N LEU A 90 -11.76 5.31 -4.05
CA LEU A 90 -10.95 5.60 -2.87
C LEU A 90 -9.74 4.67 -2.81
N PRO A 91 -8.51 5.13 -3.06
CA PRO A 91 -7.35 4.25 -3.06
C PRO A 91 -6.87 3.93 -1.64
N VAL A 92 -6.60 2.65 -1.38
CA VAL A 92 -5.87 2.14 -0.22
C VAL A 92 -4.69 1.34 -0.75
N VAL A 93 -3.48 1.83 -0.50
CA VAL A 93 -2.27 1.41 -1.22
C VAL A 93 -1.26 0.80 -0.27
N GLY A 94 -0.91 -0.45 -0.54
CA GLY A 94 0.17 -1.16 0.15
C GLY A 94 1.39 -1.40 -0.75
N THR A 95 1.30 -1.06 -2.03
CA THR A 95 2.42 -1.13 -2.96
C THR A 95 3.40 -0.01 -2.66
N THR A 96 4.67 -0.33 -2.57
CA THR A 96 5.77 0.63 -2.41
C THR A 96 6.34 1.06 -3.76
N GLY A 97 7.22 2.08 -3.77
CA GLY A 97 7.97 2.49 -4.95
C GLY A 97 7.47 3.75 -5.66
N LEU A 98 6.52 4.47 -5.06
CA LEU A 98 6.23 5.85 -5.47
C LEU A 98 7.44 6.75 -5.12
N THR A 99 7.75 7.70 -6.02
CA THR A 99 8.67 8.78 -5.68
C THR A 99 7.96 9.86 -4.87
N ASP A 100 8.73 10.70 -4.16
CA ASP A 100 8.15 11.81 -3.39
C ASP A 100 7.34 12.76 -4.31
N GLU A 101 7.76 12.99 -5.56
CA GLU A 101 7.05 13.80 -6.55
C GLU A 101 5.73 13.16 -6.98
N GLN A 102 5.75 11.84 -7.25
CA GLN A 102 4.53 11.10 -7.60
C GLN A 102 3.51 11.10 -6.46
N GLU A 103 3.97 10.93 -5.23
CA GLU A 103 3.10 10.98 -4.05
C GLU A 103 2.46 12.36 -3.90
N GLN A 104 3.24 13.44 -4.04
CA GLN A 104 2.72 14.81 -3.99
C GLN A 104 1.72 15.11 -5.12
N GLU A 105 1.95 14.59 -6.33
CA GLU A 105 1.00 14.72 -7.43
C GLU A 105 -0.34 14.02 -7.13
N LEU A 106 -0.27 12.80 -6.59
CA LEU A 106 -1.47 12.03 -6.20
C LEU A 106 -2.24 12.68 -5.06
N ILE A 107 -1.54 13.26 -4.07
CA ILE A 107 -2.17 14.04 -2.99
C ILE A 107 -2.93 15.23 -3.56
N LYS A 108 -2.31 16.04 -4.41
CA LYS A 108 -2.96 17.19 -5.06
C LYS A 108 -4.17 16.77 -5.91
N LEU A 109 -4.04 15.64 -6.61
CA LEU A 109 -5.15 15.09 -7.40
C LEU A 109 -6.31 14.68 -6.49
N SER A 110 -6.03 13.98 -5.39
CA SER A 110 -7.01 13.57 -4.37
C SER A 110 -7.76 14.78 -3.80
N GLU A 111 -7.02 15.82 -3.39
CA GLU A 111 -7.58 17.08 -2.87
C GLU A 111 -8.48 17.76 -3.92
N SER A 112 -8.03 17.86 -5.18
CA SER A 112 -8.80 18.49 -6.26
C SER A 112 -10.12 17.76 -6.58
N LYS A 113 -10.16 16.47 -6.30
CA LYS A 113 -11.34 15.60 -6.49
C LYS A 113 -12.19 15.47 -5.24
N HIS A 114 -11.77 16.04 -4.11
CA HIS A 114 -12.39 15.87 -2.79
C HIS A 114 -12.53 14.39 -2.40
N LEU A 115 -11.53 13.57 -2.75
CA LEU A 115 -11.47 12.15 -2.43
C LEU A 115 -10.47 11.92 -1.30
N GLY A 116 -10.79 10.97 -0.41
CA GLY A 116 -9.85 10.43 0.55
C GLY A 116 -9.03 9.29 -0.05
N GLY A 117 -7.90 8.96 0.59
CA GLY A 117 -7.07 7.82 0.24
C GLY A 117 -6.06 7.53 1.35
N LEU A 118 -5.40 6.39 1.25
CA LEU A 118 -4.35 5.98 2.18
C LEU A 118 -3.20 5.34 1.40
N ILE A 119 -2.00 5.86 1.55
CA ILE A 119 -0.78 5.19 1.14
C ILE A 119 -0.10 4.71 2.43
N ALA A 120 -0.03 3.40 2.63
CA ALA A 120 0.54 2.79 3.82
C ALA A 120 1.79 1.99 3.43
N PRO A 121 2.99 2.46 3.81
CA PRO A 121 4.25 1.78 3.47
C PRO A 121 4.39 0.43 4.18
N ASN A 122 3.57 0.17 5.18
CA ASN A 122 3.58 -1.06 5.95
C ASN A 122 2.20 -1.38 6.54
N PHE A 123 1.76 -2.62 6.39
CA PHE A 123 0.52 -3.16 7.00
C PHE A 123 0.82 -4.05 8.22
N GLY A 124 2.08 -4.18 8.61
CA GLY A 124 2.47 -4.93 9.81
C GLY A 124 2.25 -4.10 11.08
N MET A 125 1.33 -4.49 11.93
CA MET A 125 1.04 -3.78 13.20
C MET A 125 2.29 -3.63 14.07
N SER A 126 3.14 -4.66 14.16
CA SER A 126 4.39 -4.62 14.93
C SER A 126 5.36 -3.58 14.39
N ALA A 127 5.51 -3.48 13.08
CA ALA A 127 6.38 -2.48 12.46
C ALA A 127 5.85 -1.05 12.68
N ILE A 128 4.54 -0.84 12.53
CA ILE A 128 3.91 0.47 12.78
C ILE A 128 4.10 0.90 14.24
N LEU A 129 3.91 -0.02 15.20
CA LEU A 129 4.13 0.27 16.62
C LEU A 129 5.60 0.54 16.92
N LEU A 130 6.52 -0.23 16.33
CA LEU A 130 7.96 0.02 16.46
C LEU A 130 8.32 1.42 15.96
N MET A 131 7.86 1.81 14.77
CA MET A 131 8.10 3.13 14.18
C MET A 131 7.57 4.25 15.09
N LYS A 132 6.34 4.10 15.59
CA LYS A 132 5.71 5.06 16.50
C LYS A 132 6.46 5.20 17.83
N PHE A 133 6.86 4.08 18.43
CA PHE A 133 7.59 4.09 19.70
C PHE A 133 9.02 4.61 19.52
N ALA A 134 9.68 4.29 18.40
CA ALA A 134 10.99 4.84 18.08
C ALA A 134 10.93 6.37 17.90
N GLN A 135 9.93 6.89 17.20
CA GLN A 135 9.71 8.33 17.07
C GLN A 135 9.49 9.00 18.43
N GLU A 136 8.69 8.41 19.31
CA GLU A 136 8.45 8.98 20.64
C GLU A 136 9.72 8.94 21.52
N ALA A 137 10.46 7.83 21.48
CA ALA A 137 11.72 7.68 22.24
C ALA A 137 12.82 8.65 21.77
N ALA A 138 12.87 8.97 20.47
CA ALA A 138 13.90 9.84 19.89
C ALA A 138 13.85 11.29 20.40
N LYS A 139 12.76 11.72 21.01
CA LYS A 139 12.65 13.01 21.71
C LYS A 139 13.54 13.10 22.95
N TYR A 140 13.86 11.96 23.53
CA TYR A 140 14.62 11.84 24.80
C TYR A 140 15.98 11.19 24.59
N PHE A 141 16.12 10.35 23.56
CA PHE A 141 17.31 9.60 23.23
C PHE A 141 17.73 9.91 21.80
N PRO A 142 18.53 10.95 21.57
CA PRO A 142 18.84 11.42 20.22
C PRO A 142 19.81 10.52 19.45
N ASP A 143 20.61 9.69 20.11
CA ASP A 143 21.52 8.73 19.50
C ASP A 143 20.75 7.47 19.09
N VAL A 144 20.51 7.29 17.80
CA VAL A 144 19.72 6.20 17.26
C VAL A 144 20.44 5.55 16.08
N GLU A 145 20.47 4.23 16.08
CA GLU A 145 20.87 3.42 14.92
C GLU A 145 19.70 2.54 14.48
N VAL A 146 19.47 2.45 13.18
CA VAL A 146 18.49 1.55 12.58
C VAL A 146 19.22 0.41 11.90
N ILE A 147 19.08 -0.81 12.43
CA ILE A 147 19.67 -2.03 11.90
C ILE A 147 18.55 -2.89 11.33
N GLU A 148 18.69 -3.29 10.08
CA GLU A 148 17.71 -4.17 9.41
C GLU A 148 18.38 -5.44 8.88
N MET A 149 17.62 -6.53 8.90
CA MET A 149 18.05 -7.80 8.31
C MET A 149 16.96 -8.35 7.40
N HIS A 150 17.36 -8.80 6.23
CA HIS A 150 16.47 -9.37 5.22
C HIS A 150 17.10 -10.65 4.62
N HIS A 151 16.27 -11.42 3.93
CA HIS A 151 16.75 -12.54 3.12
C HIS A 151 17.65 -12.07 1.96
N ALA A 152 18.48 -12.97 1.45
CA ALA A 152 19.50 -12.63 0.44
C ALA A 152 18.94 -12.09 -0.89
N ASP A 153 17.68 -12.41 -1.21
CA ASP A 153 17.05 -12.01 -2.49
C ASP A 153 16.46 -10.58 -2.46
N LYS A 154 16.56 -9.85 -1.34
CA LYS A 154 16.09 -8.46 -1.27
C LYS A 154 16.97 -7.57 -2.14
N LYS A 155 16.33 -6.88 -3.09
CA LYS A 155 17.01 -6.08 -4.13
C LYS A 155 17.29 -4.64 -3.73
N ASP A 156 16.50 -4.09 -2.78
CA ASP A 156 16.60 -2.72 -2.30
C ASP A 156 17.16 -2.66 -0.87
N ALA A 157 18.09 -1.76 -0.63
CA ALA A 157 18.63 -1.40 0.67
C ALA A 157 19.04 0.09 0.67
N PRO A 158 18.68 0.85 1.73
CA PRO A 158 17.83 0.49 2.86
C PRO A 158 16.38 0.20 2.46
N SER A 159 15.66 -0.60 3.28
CA SER A 159 14.25 -0.89 3.04
C SER A 159 13.37 0.36 3.22
N GLY A 160 12.21 0.37 2.56
CA GLY A 160 11.21 1.44 2.75
C GLY A 160 10.80 1.62 4.21
N THR A 161 10.69 0.53 4.98
CA THR A 161 10.39 0.58 6.42
C THR A 161 11.52 1.23 7.21
N ALA A 162 12.78 0.90 6.94
CA ALA A 162 13.93 1.51 7.61
C ALA A 162 14.02 3.00 7.30
N LEU A 163 13.87 3.39 6.03
CA LEU A 163 13.86 4.80 5.63
C LEU A 163 12.72 5.58 6.26
N SER A 164 11.50 5.01 6.28
CA SER A 164 10.35 5.65 6.93
C SER A 164 10.55 5.81 8.43
N THR A 165 11.13 4.80 9.10
CA THR A 165 11.47 4.87 10.52
C THR A 165 12.48 5.99 10.80
N ALA A 166 13.55 6.07 10.00
CA ALA A 166 14.56 7.12 10.13
C ALA A 166 13.96 8.52 9.89
N LYS A 167 13.12 8.71 8.87
CA LYS A 167 12.41 9.98 8.61
C LYS A 167 11.53 10.40 9.80
N LEU A 168 10.78 9.46 10.42
CA LEU A 168 9.94 9.76 11.58
C LEU A 168 10.75 10.15 12.81
N ILE A 169 11.88 9.50 13.06
CA ILE A 169 12.82 9.84 14.13
C ILE A 169 13.38 11.25 13.90
N ASP A 170 13.84 11.54 12.70
CA ASP A 170 14.44 12.83 12.34
C ASP A 170 13.50 14.02 12.50
N GLN A 171 12.19 13.83 12.29
CA GLN A 171 11.16 14.86 12.49
C GLN A 171 11.06 15.38 13.92
N VAL A 172 11.47 14.61 14.91
CA VAL A 172 11.28 14.93 16.35
C VAL A 172 12.58 15.02 17.14
N ARG A 173 13.68 14.59 16.55
CA ARG A 173 15.00 14.59 17.18
C ARG A 173 15.61 15.99 17.11
N GLU A 174 16.10 16.48 18.25
CA GLU A 174 16.91 17.70 18.27
C GLU A 174 18.28 17.47 17.63
N PRO A 175 18.79 18.41 16.83
CA PRO A 175 20.15 18.32 16.32
C PRO A 175 21.15 18.26 17.50
N HIS A 176 22.03 17.28 17.49
CA HIS A 176 23.07 17.12 18.52
C HIS A 176 24.37 16.64 17.90
N GLU A 177 25.48 16.94 18.52
CA GLU A 177 26.77 16.38 18.14
C GLU A 177 26.82 14.91 18.55
N ARG A 178 27.28 14.05 17.62
CA ARG A 178 27.46 12.62 17.93
C ARG A 178 28.54 12.47 19.01
N ASN A 179 28.20 11.74 20.06
CA ASN A 179 29.18 11.40 21.09
C ASN A 179 30.27 10.51 20.45
N PRO A 180 31.56 10.87 20.56
CA PRO A 180 32.63 10.17 19.86
C PRO A 180 33.09 8.85 20.52
N ASP A 181 32.28 8.19 21.34
CA ASP A 181 32.63 6.90 22.00
C ASP A 181 32.50 5.72 21.04
#